data_6b250a699f54a7ffa4edc06f77358d0e
#
_entry.id   6b250a699f54a7ffa4edc06f77358d0e
#
_cell.length_a   1.000
_cell.length_b   1.000
_cell.length_c   1.000
_cell.angle_alpha   90.00
_cell.angle_beta   90.00
_cell.angle_gamma   90.00
#
_symmetry.space_group_name_H-M   'P 1'
#
loop_
_entity.id
_entity.type
_entity.pdbx_description
1 polymer ?
#
loop_
_entity_poly.entity_id
_entity_poly.type
_entity_poly.pdbx_seq_one_letter_code
_entity_poly.pdbx_strand_id
1 'polypeptide(L)'
;LKPMNCPSHHLLYGMRKHSYRELPVRYATFDVLHRNEVTGALSGLTRVRQFQQDDCHIYLRPDQIAGEVRALTRMILDVYATFGLTATLKFATRPEQRIGEDAMWDRAEADLRAALEATGHAYELKAGDGAFYGPKIDFDVADSIGRKWQLGTIQLDYAAPERFDLMYVGDDNTEHRP
;
A
#
# COMPACT_ATOMS: atom_id res chain seq x y z
N LEU A 1 -3.02 10.43 -19.47
CA LEU A 1 -3.98 9.92 -18.48
C LEU A 1 -3.21 9.17 -17.39
N LYS A 2 -3.41 9.56 -16.15
CA LYS A 2 -2.69 9.03 -14.99
C LYS A 2 -3.38 7.75 -14.47
N PRO A 3 -2.72 6.57 -14.47
CA PRO A 3 -3.31 5.33 -13.95
C PRO A 3 -3.05 5.12 -12.46
N MET A 4 -2.04 5.79 -11.87
CA MET A 4 -1.60 5.68 -10.48
C MET A 4 -1.05 7.03 -9.99
N ASN A 5 -1.13 7.28 -8.67
CA ASN A 5 -0.53 8.46 -8.04
C ASN A 5 0.94 8.24 -7.66
N CYS A 6 1.38 6.99 -7.54
CA CYS A 6 2.71 6.62 -7.04
C CYS A 6 3.86 7.36 -7.74
N PRO A 7 3.97 7.40 -9.10
CA PRO A 7 5.08 8.08 -9.75
C PRO A 7 5.17 9.57 -9.41
N SER A 8 4.02 10.25 -9.31
CA SER A 8 3.99 11.69 -8.95
C SER A 8 4.50 11.95 -7.54
N HIS A 9 4.08 11.11 -6.56
CA HIS A 9 4.55 11.22 -5.19
C HIS A 9 6.04 10.86 -5.06
N HIS A 10 6.54 9.87 -5.80
CA HIS A 10 7.96 9.53 -5.81
C HIS A 10 8.82 10.68 -6.38
N LEU A 11 8.38 11.29 -7.48
CA LEU A 11 9.04 12.47 -8.03
C LEU A 11 9.03 13.64 -7.02
N LEU A 12 7.89 13.88 -6.36
CA LEU A 12 7.77 14.94 -5.35
C LEU A 12 8.73 14.70 -4.17
N TYR A 13 8.82 13.45 -3.68
CA TYR A 13 9.77 13.09 -2.64
C TYR A 13 11.22 13.32 -3.09
N GLY A 14 11.57 12.91 -4.32
CA GLY A 14 12.92 13.08 -4.88
C GLY A 14 13.33 14.52 -5.19
N MET A 15 12.42 15.51 -5.12
CA MET A 15 12.74 16.91 -5.43
C MET A 15 13.69 17.57 -4.42
N ARG A 16 13.85 17.01 -3.22
CA ARG A 16 14.76 17.52 -2.18
C ARG A 16 15.36 16.38 -1.36
N LYS A 17 16.44 16.70 -0.66
CA LYS A 17 16.99 15.77 0.33
C LYS A 17 16.13 15.75 1.60
N HIS A 18 15.96 14.56 2.15
CA HIS A 18 15.24 14.33 3.42
C HIS A 18 16.21 13.87 4.49
N SER A 19 15.97 14.28 5.74
CA SER A 19 16.65 13.75 6.91
C SER A 19 15.83 12.62 7.53
N TYR A 20 16.48 11.63 8.14
CA TYR A 20 15.82 10.58 8.92
C TYR A 20 14.86 11.14 9.99
N ARG A 21 15.09 12.36 10.47
CA ARG A 21 14.24 13.05 11.47
C ARG A 21 12.90 13.50 10.90
N GLU A 22 12.81 13.66 9.58
CA GLU A 22 11.56 14.04 8.91
C GLU A 22 10.65 12.83 8.65
N LEU A 23 11.21 11.62 8.68
CA LEU A 23 10.46 10.40 8.41
C LEU A 23 9.61 9.97 9.63
N PRO A 24 8.37 9.53 9.40
CA PRO A 24 7.75 9.26 8.10
C PRO A 24 7.22 10.52 7.40
N VAL A 25 7.47 10.63 6.09
CA VAL A 25 6.86 11.66 5.22
C VAL A 25 5.63 11.07 4.55
N ARG A 26 4.48 11.76 4.63
CA ARG A 26 3.20 11.29 4.09
C ARG A 26 2.67 12.26 3.05
N TYR A 27 2.40 11.75 1.84
CA TYR A 27 1.74 12.50 0.77
C TYR A 27 0.39 11.87 0.48
N ALA A 28 -0.67 12.61 0.72
CA ALA A 28 -2.05 12.17 0.45
C ALA A 28 -2.66 12.96 -0.72
N THR A 29 -3.51 12.31 -1.48
CA THR A 29 -4.22 12.92 -2.61
C THR A 29 -5.59 12.28 -2.81
N PHE A 30 -6.54 13.09 -3.32
CA PHE A 30 -7.89 12.69 -3.74
C PHE A 30 -8.07 12.94 -5.24
N ASP A 31 -7.13 12.51 -6.03
CA ASP A 31 -7.07 12.87 -7.44
C ASP A 31 -7.69 11.80 -8.36
N VAL A 32 -8.01 12.23 -9.57
CA VAL A 32 -8.64 11.39 -10.59
C VAL A 32 -7.62 10.48 -11.25
N LEU A 33 -7.96 9.20 -11.35
CA LEU A 33 -7.20 8.16 -12.02
C LEU A 33 -7.96 7.60 -13.22
N HIS A 34 -7.21 7.13 -14.23
CA HIS A 34 -7.75 6.55 -15.44
C HIS A 34 -7.06 5.22 -15.73
N ARG A 35 -7.85 4.16 -15.89
CA ARG A 35 -7.35 2.84 -16.29
C ARG A 35 -8.11 2.33 -17.49
N ASN A 36 -7.39 1.82 -18.50
CA ASN A 36 -8.01 1.24 -19.68
C ASN A 36 -8.47 -0.20 -19.38
N GLU A 37 -9.48 -0.31 -18.51
CA GLU A 37 -10.09 -1.59 -18.20
C GLU A 37 -10.72 -2.23 -19.46
N VAL A 38 -10.58 -3.53 -19.61
CA VAL A 38 -11.23 -4.27 -20.72
C VAL A 38 -12.75 -4.17 -20.59
N THR A 39 -13.45 -4.08 -21.70
CA THR A 39 -14.91 -3.85 -21.71
C THR A 39 -15.69 -4.88 -20.91
N GLY A 40 -15.30 -6.16 -20.97
CA GLY A 40 -15.95 -7.24 -20.21
C GLY A 40 -15.74 -7.19 -18.69
N ALA A 41 -14.79 -6.40 -18.19
CA ALA A 41 -14.55 -6.22 -16.76
C ALA A 41 -15.35 -5.05 -16.15
N LEU A 42 -15.94 -4.18 -16.96
CA LEU A 42 -16.72 -3.03 -16.48
C LEU A 42 -18.01 -3.51 -15.80
N SER A 43 -18.32 -2.95 -14.62
CA SER A 43 -19.50 -3.33 -13.85
C SER A 43 -20.07 -2.14 -13.08
N GLY A 44 -21.12 -1.52 -13.62
CA GLY A 44 -21.83 -0.40 -12.99
C GLY A 44 -20.89 0.68 -12.49
N LEU A 45 -21.01 1.05 -11.20
CA LEU A 45 -20.13 2.00 -10.53
C LEU A 45 -18.95 1.34 -9.81
N THR A 46 -18.90 0.00 -9.76
CA THR A 46 -17.90 -0.73 -8.99
C THR A 46 -16.60 -0.97 -9.76
N ARG A 47 -16.64 -1.01 -11.10
CA ARG A 47 -15.46 -1.10 -11.94
C ARG A 47 -15.62 -0.21 -13.18
N VAL A 48 -14.91 0.90 -13.15
CA VAL A 48 -15.00 1.98 -14.12
C VAL A 48 -13.61 2.34 -14.66
N ARG A 49 -13.54 3.11 -15.74
CA ARG A 49 -12.27 3.55 -16.34
C ARG A 49 -11.75 4.86 -15.76
N GLN A 50 -12.61 5.65 -15.12
CA GLN A 50 -12.25 6.87 -14.41
C GLN A 50 -12.79 6.79 -12.98
N PHE A 51 -11.94 7.01 -11.98
CA PHE A 51 -12.29 6.93 -10.56
C PHE A 51 -11.36 7.82 -9.74
N GLN A 52 -11.70 7.97 -8.47
CA GLN A 52 -10.87 8.63 -7.48
C GLN A 52 -10.47 7.65 -6.38
N GLN A 53 -9.33 7.87 -5.81
CA GLN A 53 -8.88 7.18 -4.60
C GLN A 53 -8.52 8.19 -3.52
N ASP A 54 -8.82 7.85 -2.29
CA ASP A 54 -8.17 8.40 -1.11
C ASP A 54 -6.85 7.65 -0.96
N ASP A 55 -5.80 8.21 -1.51
CA ASP A 55 -4.51 7.55 -1.69
C ASP A 55 -3.40 8.28 -0.94
N CYS A 56 -2.51 7.51 -0.28
CA CYS A 56 -1.40 8.05 0.50
C CYS A 56 -0.14 7.22 0.26
N HIS A 57 0.98 7.91 0.01
CA HIS A 57 2.31 7.30 -0.03
C HIS A 57 3.10 7.76 1.18
N ILE A 58 3.60 6.80 1.95
CA ILE A 58 4.33 7.03 3.20
C ILE A 58 5.77 6.56 3.02
N TYR A 59 6.70 7.50 3.08
CA TYR A 59 8.14 7.24 3.03
C TYR A 59 8.64 7.14 4.46
N LEU A 60 9.24 6.01 4.80
CA LEU A 60 9.60 5.70 6.18
C LEU A 60 10.85 4.83 6.26
N ARG A 61 11.44 4.75 7.44
CA ARG A 61 12.53 3.82 7.70
C ARG A 61 11.99 2.42 8.03
N PRO A 62 12.79 1.36 7.82
CA PRO A 62 12.37 -0.02 8.13
C PRO A 62 11.87 -0.20 9.58
N ASP A 63 12.48 0.48 10.55
CA ASP A 63 12.07 0.41 11.96
C ASP A 63 10.71 1.06 12.24
N GLN A 64 10.18 1.87 11.33
CA GLN A 64 8.88 2.55 11.43
C GLN A 64 7.72 1.74 10.82
N ILE A 65 8.00 0.73 9.99
CA ILE A 65 6.98 -0.05 9.26
C ILE A 65 5.89 -0.59 10.19
N ALA A 66 6.28 -1.28 11.26
CA ALA A 66 5.32 -1.89 12.18
C ALA A 66 4.39 -0.86 12.85
N GLY A 67 4.94 0.31 13.20
CA GLY A 67 4.18 1.41 13.80
C GLY A 67 3.17 2.00 12.82
N GLU A 68 3.59 2.27 11.59
CA GLU A 68 2.72 2.83 10.55
C GLU A 68 1.63 1.84 10.11
N VAL A 69 1.97 0.58 9.88
CA VAL A 69 0.97 -0.46 9.51
C VAL A 69 -0.09 -0.59 10.59
N ARG A 70 0.30 -0.56 11.88
CA ARG A 70 -0.65 -0.59 13.00
C ARG A 70 -1.57 0.63 13.00
N ALA A 71 -1.01 1.83 12.83
CA ALA A 71 -1.77 3.08 12.80
C ALA A 71 -2.75 3.12 11.62
N LEU A 72 -2.30 2.72 10.42
CA LEU A 72 -3.13 2.65 9.21
C LEU A 72 -4.24 1.60 9.34
N THR A 73 -3.92 0.40 9.84
CA THR A 73 -4.92 -0.66 10.06
C THR A 73 -6.03 -0.16 10.98
N ARG A 74 -5.67 0.46 12.10
CA ARG A 74 -6.65 1.03 13.03
C ARG A 74 -7.49 2.12 12.36
N MET A 75 -6.85 3.07 11.69
CA MET A 75 -7.55 4.17 11.02
C MET A 75 -8.55 3.65 9.99
N ILE A 76 -8.18 2.69 9.13
CA ILE A 76 -9.06 2.10 8.12
C ILE A 76 -10.27 1.42 8.78
N LEU A 77 -10.03 0.62 9.83
CA LEU A 77 -11.10 -0.07 10.54
C LEU A 77 -12.04 0.91 11.25
N ASP A 78 -11.51 1.98 11.86
CA ASP A 78 -12.31 3.03 12.52
C ASP A 78 -13.18 3.79 11.49
N VAL A 79 -12.64 4.08 10.32
CA VAL A 79 -13.41 4.68 9.20
C VAL A 79 -14.55 3.76 8.78
N TYR A 80 -14.27 2.47 8.56
CA TYR A 80 -15.32 1.51 8.16
C TYR A 80 -16.38 1.35 9.24
N ALA A 81 -15.97 1.28 10.50
CA ALA A 81 -16.91 1.20 11.64
C ALA A 81 -17.85 2.42 11.69
N THR A 82 -17.38 3.61 11.31
CA THR A 82 -18.22 4.83 11.24
C THR A 82 -19.37 4.68 10.24
N PHE A 83 -19.19 3.87 9.18
CA PHE A 83 -20.22 3.53 8.20
C PHE A 83 -20.97 2.23 8.53
N GLY A 84 -20.74 1.63 9.70
CA GLY A 84 -21.34 0.36 10.09
C GLY A 84 -20.81 -0.84 9.31
N LEU A 85 -19.64 -0.73 8.70
CA LEU A 85 -19.01 -1.78 7.91
C LEU A 85 -17.99 -2.56 8.75
N THR A 86 -17.94 -3.88 8.53
CA THR A 86 -16.93 -4.76 9.14
C THR A 86 -16.02 -5.30 8.05
N ALA A 87 -14.71 -5.16 8.24
CA ALA A 87 -13.73 -5.66 7.28
C ALA A 87 -13.08 -6.97 7.74
N THR A 88 -12.80 -7.84 6.76
CA THR A 88 -11.93 -9.00 6.91
C THR A 88 -10.57 -8.65 6.31
N LEU A 89 -9.49 -8.88 7.06
CA LEU A 89 -8.14 -8.62 6.60
C LEU A 89 -7.61 -9.83 5.83
N LYS A 90 -6.88 -9.56 4.75
CA LYS A 90 -6.19 -10.57 3.95
C LYS A 90 -4.74 -10.17 3.73
N PHE A 91 -3.84 -11.11 3.91
CA PHE A 91 -2.43 -10.93 3.58
C PHE A 91 -2.14 -11.57 2.23
N ALA A 92 -1.82 -10.76 1.24
CA ALA A 92 -1.55 -11.19 -0.12
C ALA A 92 -0.04 -11.17 -0.41
N THR A 93 0.47 -12.33 -0.85
CA THR A 93 1.90 -12.56 -1.13
C THR A 93 2.23 -12.39 -2.60
N ARG A 94 3.51 -12.52 -2.95
CA ARG A 94 4.06 -12.33 -4.30
C ARG A 94 3.29 -13.07 -5.39
N PRO A 95 2.92 -12.39 -6.48
CA PRO A 95 2.36 -13.05 -7.66
C PRO A 95 3.47 -13.68 -8.53
N GLU A 96 3.08 -14.54 -9.47
CA GLU A 96 4.01 -15.13 -10.41
C GLU A 96 4.70 -14.05 -11.27
N GLN A 97 3.92 -13.12 -11.81
CA GLN A 97 4.43 -11.96 -12.55
C GLN A 97 4.69 -10.80 -11.60
N ARG A 98 5.96 -10.53 -11.32
CA ARG A 98 6.40 -9.49 -10.38
C ARG A 98 7.68 -8.83 -10.82
N ILE A 99 7.98 -7.69 -10.23
CA ILE A 99 9.27 -6.99 -10.36
C ILE A 99 10.10 -7.18 -9.09
N GLY A 100 11.41 -7.00 -9.20
CA GLY A 100 12.35 -7.16 -8.08
C GLY A 100 12.80 -8.60 -7.85
N GLU A 101 13.88 -8.73 -7.10
CA GLU A 101 14.51 -9.99 -6.77
C GLU A 101 13.79 -10.74 -5.64
N ASP A 102 13.93 -12.06 -5.59
CA ASP A 102 13.28 -12.89 -4.56
C ASP A 102 13.66 -12.46 -3.14
N ALA A 103 14.91 -12.10 -2.90
CA ALA A 103 15.36 -11.62 -1.59
C ALA A 103 14.66 -10.34 -1.12
N MET A 104 14.32 -9.43 -2.06
CA MET A 104 13.52 -8.25 -1.76
C MET A 104 12.10 -8.65 -1.33
N TRP A 105 11.50 -9.61 -2.05
CA TRP A 105 10.17 -10.12 -1.72
C TRP A 105 10.12 -10.86 -0.39
N ASP A 106 11.14 -11.69 -0.10
CA ASP A 106 11.25 -12.39 1.17
C ASP A 106 11.26 -11.42 2.34
N ARG A 107 12.03 -10.33 2.21
CA ARG A 107 12.07 -9.27 3.20
C ARG A 107 10.74 -8.52 3.31
N ALA A 108 10.17 -8.07 2.19
CA ALA A 108 8.92 -7.30 2.19
C ALA A 108 7.75 -8.10 2.78
N GLU A 109 7.63 -9.40 2.43
CA GLU A 109 6.61 -10.27 2.99
C GLU A 109 6.81 -10.51 4.49
N ALA A 110 8.06 -10.73 4.93
CA ALA A 110 8.37 -10.91 6.35
C ALA A 110 8.05 -9.66 7.16
N ASP A 111 8.46 -8.48 6.70
CA ASP A 111 8.25 -7.21 7.39
C ASP A 111 6.76 -6.86 7.47
N LEU A 112 6.02 -6.99 6.35
CA LEU A 112 4.58 -6.69 6.33
C LEU A 112 3.76 -7.69 7.16
N ARG A 113 4.13 -8.98 7.10
CA ARG A 113 3.48 -10.02 7.91
C ARG A 113 3.70 -9.78 9.40
N ALA A 114 4.93 -9.54 9.82
CA ALA A 114 5.25 -9.24 11.22
C ALA A 114 4.50 -7.99 11.71
N ALA A 115 4.40 -6.96 10.86
CA ALA A 115 3.65 -5.75 11.17
C ALA A 115 2.15 -6.02 11.33
N LEU A 116 1.56 -6.85 10.44
CA LEU A 116 0.16 -7.26 10.53
C LEU A 116 -0.12 -8.09 11.78
N GLU A 117 0.71 -9.10 12.08
CA GLU A 117 0.59 -9.93 13.28
C GLU A 117 0.67 -9.10 14.57
N ALA A 118 1.53 -8.08 14.59
CA ALA A 118 1.65 -7.14 15.71
C ALA A 118 0.39 -6.27 15.92
N THR A 119 -0.54 -6.20 14.96
CA THR A 119 -1.84 -5.54 15.15
C THR A 119 -2.80 -6.35 16.02
N GLY A 120 -2.60 -7.67 16.14
CA GLY A 120 -3.47 -8.60 16.85
C GLY A 120 -4.76 -8.98 16.11
N HIS A 121 -4.96 -8.49 14.87
CA HIS A 121 -6.13 -8.86 14.07
C HIS A 121 -5.93 -10.20 13.35
N ALA A 122 -7.00 -11.01 13.31
CA ALA A 122 -7.02 -12.20 12.48
C ALA A 122 -7.01 -11.83 10.99
N TYR A 123 -6.34 -12.61 10.17
CA TYR A 123 -6.29 -12.43 8.73
C TYR A 123 -6.30 -13.75 7.95
N GLU A 124 -6.72 -13.71 6.71
CA GLU A 124 -6.66 -14.83 5.76
C GLU A 124 -5.40 -14.68 4.88
N LEU A 125 -4.69 -15.79 4.63
CA LEU A 125 -3.59 -15.80 3.66
C LEU A 125 -4.14 -15.91 2.24
N LYS A 126 -3.71 -15.00 1.36
CA LYS A 126 -4.05 -14.98 -0.06
C LYS A 126 -2.77 -15.09 -0.89
N ALA A 127 -2.31 -16.32 -1.08
CA ALA A 127 -1.07 -16.58 -1.79
C ALA A 127 -1.17 -16.17 -3.27
N GLY A 128 -0.16 -15.45 -3.77
CA GLY A 128 -0.06 -15.07 -5.17
C GLY A 128 -0.92 -13.88 -5.61
N ASP A 129 -1.59 -13.18 -4.69
CA ASP A 129 -2.50 -12.06 -5.02
C ASP A 129 -1.95 -10.67 -4.64
N GLY A 130 -0.67 -10.59 -4.32
CA GLY A 130 0.03 -9.33 -4.06
C GLY A 130 0.05 -8.42 -5.30
N ALA A 131 0.42 -7.17 -5.10
CA ALA A 131 0.71 -6.27 -6.21
C ALA A 131 1.98 -6.75 -6.94
N PHE A 132 2.14 -6.39 -8.21
CA PHE A 132 3.32 -6.79 -8.96
C PHE A 132 4.66 -6.23 -8.40
N TYR A 133 4.59 -5.26 -7.52
CA TYR A 133 5.72 -4.55 -6.91
C TYR A 133 5.88 -4.77 -5.39
N GLY A 134 4.90 -5.38 -4.72
CA GLY A 134 4.97 -5.61 -3.28
C GLY A 134 3.80 -6.41 -2.69
N PRO A 135 3.99 -7.00 -1.52
CA PRO A 135 2.92 -7.65 -0.77
C PRO A 135 1.93 -6.62 -0.24
N LYS A 136 0.71 -7.07 0.08
CA LYS A 136 -0.35 -6.18 0.54
C LYS A 136 -1.24 -6.79 1.62
N ILE A 137 -1.86 -5.91 2.40
CA ILE A 137 -2.96 -6.22 3.30
C ILE A 137 -4.22 -5.65 2.67
N ASP A 138 -5.15 -6.51 2.27
CA ASP A 138 -6.45 -6.12 1.71
C ASP A 138 -7.51 -6.10 2.81
N PHE A 139 -8.43 -5.15 2.71
CA PHE A 139 -9.58 -5.00 3.59
C PHE A 139 -10.84 -5.27 2.80
N ASP A 140 -11.41 -6.47 2.96
CA ASP A 140 -12.64 -6.89 2.30
C ASP A 140 -13.85 -6.58 3.20
N VAL A 141 -14.83 -5.92 2.64
CA VAL A 141 -16.08 -5.57 3.30
C VAL A 141 -17.24 -6.33 2.64
N ALA A 142 -18.16 -6.86 3.43
CA ALA A 142 -19.37 -7.48 2.94
C ALA A 142 -20.48 -6.44 2.76
N ASP A 143 -21.18 -6.51 1.63
CA ASP A 143 -22.40 -5.72 1.42
C ASP A 143 -23.62 -6.38 2.10
N SER A 144 -24.78 -5.74 2.02
CA SER A 144 -26.02 -6.19 2.68
C SER A 144 -26.52 -7.56 2.21
N ILE A 145 -26.06 -8.06 1.07
CA ILE A 145 -26.40 -9.38 0.52
C ILE A 145 -25.23 -10.37 0.60
N GLY A 146 -24.17 -10.03 1.35
CA GLY A 146 -23.04 -10.91 1.65
C GLY A 146 -21.96 -10.97 0.56
N ARG A 147 -21.99 -10.13 -0.48
CA ARG A 147 -20.90 -10.05 -1.46
C ARG A 147 -19.72 -9.33 -0.86
N LYS A 148 -18.51 -9.85 -1.08
CA LYS A 148 -17.25 -9.24 -0.59
C LYS A 148 -16.68 -8.27 -1.62
N TRP A 149 -16.26 -7.11 -1.13
CA TRP A 149 -15.64 -6.04 -1.91
C TRP A 149 -14.34 -5.61 -1.25
N GLN A 150 -13.25 -5.64 -2.00
CA GLN A 150 -11.99 -5.06 -1.54
C GLN A 150 -12.09 -3.54 -1.63
N LEU A 151 -12.00 -2.86 -0.50
CA LEU A 151 -12.06 -1.39 -0.43
C LEU A 151 -10.69 -0.78 -0.16
N GLY A 152 -10.11 -1.06 1.01
CA GLY A 152 -8.81 -0.52 1.39
C GLY A 152 -7.68 -1.51 1.15
N THR A 153 -6.46 -0.95 1.04
CA THR A 153 -5.24 -1.75 0.88
C THR A 153 -4.07 -1.03 1.54
N ILE A 154 -3.23 -1.76 2.27
CA ILE A 154 -1.90 -1.30 2.69
C ILE A 154 -0.89 -2.13 1.90
N GLN A 155 0.01 -1.46 1.18
CA GLN A 155 1.03 -2.10 0.33
C GLN A 155 2.42 -1.70 0.79
N LEU A 156 3.34 -2.66 0.90
CA LEU A 156 4.73 -2.39 1.19
C LEU A 156 5.56 -2.51 -0.09
N ASP A 157 6.22 -1.42 -0.47
CA ASP A 157 6.93 -1.31 -1.73
C ASP A 157 8.41 -0.98 -1.49
N TYR A 158 9.29 -1.96 -1.72
CA TYR A 158 10.73 -1.76 -1.75
C TYR A 158 11.30 -1.54 -3.17
N ALA A 159 10.49 -1.77 -4.21
CA ALA A 159 10.92 -1.67 -5.59
C ALA A 159 10.91 -0.22 -6.10
N ALA A 160 9.89 0.57 -5.77
CA ALA A 160 9.79 1.94 -6.24
C ALA A 160 10.88 2.86 -5.68
N PRO A 161 11.22 2.83 -4.37
CA PRO A 161 12.35 3.61 -3.86
C PRO A 161 13.66 3.33 -4.59
N GLU A 162 13.94 2.08 -4.94
CA GLU A 162 15.11 1.72 -5.73
C GLU A 162 15.05 2.27 -7.16
N ARG A 163 13.92 2.09 -7.84
CA ARG A 163 13.74 2.50 -9.25
C ARG A 163 13.73 4.01 -9.46
N PHE A 164 13.24 4.77 -8.48
CA PHE A 164 13.22 6.23 -8.49
C PHE A 164 14.44 6.86 -7.81
N ASP A 165 15.39 6.02 -7.35
CA ASP A 165 16.59 6.44 -6.62
C ASP A 165 16.28 7.39 -5.44
N LEU A 166 15.25 7.05 -4.67
CA LEU A 166 14.82 7.84 -3.53
C LEU A 166 15.74 7.59 -2.34
N MET A 167 16.15 8.69 -1.66
CA MET A 167 17.11 8.62 -0.57
C MET A 167 16.71 9.54 0.58
N TYR A 168 17.15 9.18 1.78
CA TYR A 168 17.20 10.06 2.94
C TYR A 168 18.58 9.97 3.61
N VAL A 169 18.97 10.99 4.33
CA VAL A 169 20.23 11.01 5.09
C VAL A 169 19.96 10.46 6.49
N GLY A 170 20.64 9.39 6.86
CA GLY A 170 20.57 8.74 8.16
C GLY A 170 21.25 9.54 9.28
N ASP A 171 21.22 9.02 10.50
CA ASP A 171 21.92 9.55 11.66
C ASP A 171 23.44 9.32 11.60
N ASP A 172 23.86 8.38 10.76
CA ASP A 172 25.24 8.08 10.38
C ASP A 172 25.80 9.02 9.30
N ASN A 173 25.02 10.02 8.84
CA ASN A 173 25.32 10.94 7.73
C ASN A 173 25.53 10.22 6.38
N THR A 174 25.03 9.01 6.22
CA THR A 174 25.01 8.30 4.93
C THR A 174 23.62 8.29 4.29
N GLU A 175 23.56 8.02 2.99
CA GLU A 175 22.31 7.91 2.26
C GLU A 175 21.71 6.51 2.40
N HIS A 176 20.41 6.45 2.71
CA HIS A 176 19.62 5.24 2.86
C HIS A 176 18.35 5.33 2.00
N ARG A 177 17.79 4.17 1.65
CA ARG A 177 16.48 4.11 0.94
C ARG A 177 15.32 4.08 1.94
N PRO A 178 14.30 4.92 1.70
CA PRO A 178 13.09 4.88 2.49
C PRO A 178 12.24 3.63 2.19
#